data_379767105f3137364a3daf9d6e3e9161
#
_entry.id   379767105f3137364a3daf9d6e3e9161
#
_cell.length_a   1.000
_cell.length_b   1.000
_cell.length_c   1.000
_cell.angle_alpha   90.00
_cell.angle_beta   90.00
_cell.angle_gamma   90.00
#
_symmetry.space_group_name_H-M   'P 1'
#
loop_
_entity.id
_entity.type
_entity.pdbx_description
1 polymer ?
#
loop_
_entity_poly.entity_id
_entity_poly.type
_entity_poly.pdbx_seq_one_letter_code
_entity_poly.pdbx_strand_id
1 'polypeptide(L)'
;MAGREPHARGLSIVCVFNDARVRKECLDASISAYDGPFEVEYLPVDNTEHAFTTAGAALNHGARRASHEVVVFVHQDVYLHSIDRLMAAAGWLTEEPWGLLGACGIAHDGPVLGRLRDRVLLTGDPAPSPREVDSVDEVLFMVRRDLVVEHPLSEHPDLAWHAYGVEYGMRLRQLGFRVGAIDTGITHNSLSINLARLDVAHHRVGERYSESLPIRTTCGTIGSTRARLRTVPLVRTHGWRVRWLRESADAVAISRGAQVPVVLGDIRDQIDLVGPPDTPAHVLTLDVAGGFHEHEPDRVVLHRHARPVTMRAFSDLASLVQALSDVPPDAVVLADVERPDFPRLLEATQGRRSWVAGTQSAGDWLLSPPGTDHLPDDWYRAPGRPVLRGLRI
;
A
#
# COMPACT_ATOMS: atom_id res chain seq x y z
N MET A 1 17.92 3.29 18.05
CA MET A 1 16.81 3.73 18.91
C MET A 1 16.73 2.76 20.07
N ALA A 2 16.69 3.23 21.33
CA ALA A 2 16.46 2.35 22.46
C ALA A 2 15.04 1.76 22.33
N GLY A 3 14.96 0.45 22.18
CA GLY A 3 13.70 -0.26 22.06
C GLY A 3 12.87 -0.03 23.32
N ARG A 4 11.68 0.49 23.14
CA ARG A 4 10.68 0.61 24.18
C ARG A 4 10.13 -0.78 24.45
N GLU A 5 10.13 -1.22 25.69
CA GLU A 5 9.51 -2.49 26.05
C GLU A 5 8.00 -2.38 25.81
N PRO A 6 7.38 -3.26 25.03
CA PRO A 6 5.95 -3.24 24.79
C PRO A 6 5.21 -3.58 26.10
N HIS A 7 4.28 -2.71 26.51
CA HIS A 7 3.42 -2.97 27.68
C HIS A 7 2.36 -4.06 27.39
N ALA A 8 1.97 -4.26 26.13
CA ALA A 8 1.04 -5.31 25.72
C ALA A 8 1.75 -6.66 25.60
N ARG A 9 1.13 -7.72 26.11
CA ARG A 9 1.66 -9.10 26.04
C ARG A 9 1.32 -9.81 24.74
N GLY A 10 0.32 -9.31 24.00
CA GLY A 10 -0.16 -9.91 22.77
C GLY A 10 -1.11 -9.00 21.99
N LEU A 11 -1.52 -9.49 20.82
CA LEU A 11 -2.43 -8.83 19.88
C LEU A 11 -3.57 -9.78 19.49
N SER A 12 -4.78 -9.21 19.29
CA SER A 12 -5.87 -9.89 18.63
C SER A 12 -5.94 -9.43 17.16
N ILE A 13 -5.64 -10.32 16.22
CA ILE A 13 -5.67 -10.04 14.79
C ILE A 13 -7.01 -10.51 14.24
N VAL A 14 -7.83 -9.58 13.75
CA VAL A 14 -9.14 -9.81 13.14
C VAL A 14 -9.02 -9.65 11.63
N CYS A 15 -9.34 -10.71 10.89
CA CYS A 15 -9.35 -10.70 9.43
C CYS A 15 -10.71 -11.16 8.91
N VAL A 16 -11.40 -10.30 8.18
CA VAL A 16 -12.59 -10.71 7.41
C VAL A 16 -12.12 -11.21 6.05
N PHE A 17 -12.56 -12.40 5.65
CA PHE A 17 -12.16 -12.98 4.38
C PHE A 17 -13.33 -13.50 3.56
N ASN A 18 -13.20 -13.38 2.24
CA ASN A 18 -14.12 -13.95 1.25
C ASN A 18 -13.40 -14.90 0.27
N ASP A 19 -12.10 -15.07 0.41
CA ASP A 19 -11.26 -16.02 -0.32
C ASP A 19 -10.31 -16.72 0.66
N ALA A 20 -10.65 -17.94 1.05
CA ALA A 20 -9.88 -18.73 2.01
C ALA A 20 -8.48 -19.10 1.49
N ARG A 21 -8.32 -19.24 0.15
CA ARG A 21 -7.02 -19.52 -0.46
C ARG A 21 -6.08 -18.34 -0.32
N VAL A 22 -6.55 -17.13 -0.67
CA VAL A 22 -5.77 -15.90 -0.55
C VAL A 22 -5.34 -15.67 0.88
N ARG A 23 -6.27 -15.79 1.84
CA ARG A 23 -5.95 -15.66 3.27
C ARG A 23 -4.87 -16.65 3.68
N LYS A 24 -5.00 -17.93 3.29
CA LYS A 24 -4.03 -18.98 3.63
C LYS A 24 -2.64 -18.72 3.07
N GLU A 25 -2.58 -18.23 1.83
CA GLU A 25 -1.32 -17.95 1.14
C GLU A 25 -0.63 -16.68 1.65
N CYS A 26 -1.36 -15.73 2.22
CA CYS A 26 -0.84 -14.45 2.73
C CYS A 26 -0.82 -14.41 4.26
N LEU A 27 -1.96 -14.06 4.86
CA LEU A 27 -2.02 -13.73 6.28
C LEU A 27 -1.78 -14.95 7.17
N ASP A 28 -2.43 -16.09 6.91
CA ASP A 28 -2.22 -17.31 7.69
C ASP A 28 -0.75 -17.77 7.62
N ALA A 29 -0.13 -17.65 6.45
CA ALA A 29 1.27 -18.03 6.25
C ALA A 29 2.21 -17.16 7.10
N SER A 30 1.97 -15.84 7.17
CA SER A 30 2.79 -14.92 7.95
C SER A 30 2.61 -15.11 9.46
N ILE A 31 1.38 -15.30 9.93
CA ILE A 31 1.10 -15.56 11.35
C ILE A 31 1.68 -16.91 11.77
N SER A 32 1.52 -17.97 10.97
CA SER A 32 2.04 -19.30 11.27
C SER A 32 3.57 -19.40 11.28
N ALA A 33 4.25 -18.45 10.63
CA ALA A 33 5.70 -18.38 10.62
C ALA A 33 6.29 -17.65 11.85
N TYR A 34 5.44 -17.04 12.66
CA TYR A 34 5.89 -16.31 13.85
C TYR A 34 6.21 -17.29 15.00
N ASP A 35 7.42 -17.20 15.51
CA ASP A 35 7.94 -17.96 16.65
C ASP A 35 8.46 -17.06 17.80
N GLY A 36 8.12 -15.76 17.75
CA GLY A 36 8.57 -14.77 18.72
C GLY A 36 7.84 -14.84 20.07
N PRO A 37 8.18 -13.93 21.02
CA PRO A 37 7.75 -14.00 22.41
C PRO A 37 6.33 -13.51 22.69
N PHE A 38 5.65 -12.89 21.70
CA PHE A 38 4.33 -12.28 21.92
C PHE A 38 3.18 -13.24 21.59
N GLU A 39 2.10 -13.12 22.34
CA GLU A 39 0.88 -13.88 22.08
C GLU A 39 0.12 -13.28 20.89
N VAL A 40 -0.23 -14.11 19.91
CA VAL A 40 -1.02 -13.73 18.75
C VAL A 40 -2.33 -14.51 18.79
N GLU A 41 -3.42 -13.81 19.11
CA GLU A 41 -4.77 -14.34 18.95
C GLU A 41 -5.26 -14.04 17.54
N TYR A 42 -5.47 -15.08 16.74
CA TYR A 42 -5.95 -14.91 15.38
C TYR A 42 -7.43 -15.25 15.26
N LEU A 43 -8.23 -14.28 14.79
CA LEU A 43 -9.69 -14.32 14.72
C LEU A 43 -10.17 -14.12 13.26
N PRO A 44 -10.08 -15.15 12.41
CA PRO A 44 -10.64 -15.07 11.07
C PRO A 44 -12.17 -15.04 11.13
N VAL A 45 -12.78 -14.14 10.37
CA VAL A 45 -14.22 -13.97 10.20
C VAL A 45 -14.59 -14.37 8.77
N ASP A 46 -15.25 -15.48 8.64
CA ASP A 46 -15.67 -16.02 7.34
C ASP A 46 -16.84 -15.21 6.76
N ASN A 47 -16.63 -14.68 5.56
CA ASN A 47 -17.66 -13.99 4.78
C ASN A 47 -17.76 -14.55 3.33
N THR A 48 -17.34 -15.79 3.11
CA THR A 48 -17.42 -16.46 1.80
C THR A 48 -18.86 -16.58 1.31
N GLU A 49 -19.79 -16.78 2.25
CA GLU A 49 -21.23 -16.86 2.00
C GLU A 49 -21.94 -15.49 2.13
N HIS A 50 -21.19 -14.38 2.19
CA HIS A 50 -21.74 -13.03 2.32
C HIS A 50 -22.69 -12.83 3.53
N ALA A 51 -22.40 -13.50 4.65
CA ALA A 51 -23.18 -13.38 5.89
C ALA A 51 -23.18 -11.94 6.46
N PHE A 52 -22.11 -11.20 6.22
CA PHE A 52 -22.00 -9.79 6.57
C PHE A 52 -22.08 -8.91 5.31
N THR A 53 -22.96 -7.94 5.33
CA THR A 53 -23.15 -7.00 4.22
C THR A 53 -22.25 -5.76 4.29
N THR A 54 -21.61 -5.52 5.46
CA THR A 54 -20.71 -4.40 5.69
C THR A 54 -19.44 -4.85 6.40
N ALA A 55 -18.33 -4.19 6.11
CA ALA A 55 -17.07 -4.40 6.81
C ALA A 55 -17.21 -4.14 8.31
N GLY A 56 -17.90 -3.03 8.68
CA GLY A 56 -18.13 -2.70 10.09
C GLY A 56 -18.79 -3.83 10.87
N ALA A 57 -19.85 -4.46 10.34
CA ALA A 57 -20.53 -5.57 11.01
C ALA A 57 -19.60 -6.78 11.23
N ALA A 58 -18.84 -7.14 10.20
CA ALA A 58 -17.92 -8.27 10.25
C ALA A 58 -16.73 -8.01 11.21
N LEU A 59 -16.12 -6.83 11.13
CA LEU A 59 -15.00 -6.43 11.99
C LEU A 59 -15.43 -6.29 13.45
N ASN A 60 -16.60 -5.71 13.72
CA ASN A 60 -17.19 -5.64 15.06
C ASN A 60 -17.46 -7.03 15.65
N HIS A 61 -17.91 -7.98 14.81
CA HIS A 61 -18.08 -9.37 15.24
C HIS A 61 -16.75 -9.97 15.74
N GLY A 62 -15.67 -9.75 14.99
CA GLY A 62 -14.32 -10.16 15.40
C GLY A 62 -13.84 -9.44 16.67
N ALA A 63 -13.97 -8.11 16.74
CA ALA A 63 -13.53 -7.30 17.86
C ALA A 63 -14.19 -7.69 19.20
N ARG A 64 -15.47 -8.04 19.20
CA ARG A 64 -16.16 -8.53 20.40
C ARG A 64 -15.60 -9.85 20.95
N ARG A 65 -14.98 -10.66 20.08
CA ARG A 65 -14.36 -11.95 20.44
C ARG A 65 -12.90 -11.81 20.87
N ALA A 66 -12.26 -10.68 20.53
CA ALA A 66 -10.87 -10.40 20.86
C ALA A 66 -10.65 -10.41 22.38
N SER A 67 -9.50 -10.93 22.82
CA SER A 67 -9.13 -11.01 24.25
C SER A 67 -8.00 -10.07 24.64
N HIS A 68 -7.14 -9.67 23.68
CA HIS A 68 -6.03 -8.75 23.96
C HIS A 68 -6.45 -7.29 23.96
N GLU A 69 -5.62 -6.45 24.58
CA GLU A 69 -5.86 -5.00 24.74
C GLU A 69 -5.92 -4.26 23.41
N VAL A 70 -5.15 -4.70 22.41
CA VAL A 70 -5.13 -4.11 21.07
C VAL A 70 -5.68 -5.08 20.03
N VAL A 71 -6.62 -4.59 19.23
CA VAL A 71 -7.19 -5.28 18.08
C VAL A 71 -6.57 -4.72 16.80
N VAL A 72 -6.06 -5.61 15.97
CA VAL A 72 -5.54 -5.32 14.63
C VAL A 72 -6.57 -5.81 13.62
N PHE A 73 -7.10 -4.91 12.81
CA PHE A 73 -7.91 -5.23 11.66
C PHE A 73 -7.02 -5.27 10.42
N VAL A 74 -7.10 -6.34 9.65
CA VAL A 74 -6.20 -6.57 8.51
C VAL A 74 -6.91 -7.28 7.38
N HIS A 75 -6.56 -6.92 6.13
CA HIS A 75 -7.08 -7.60 4.94
C HIS A 75 -6.52 -9.01 4.79
N GLN A 76 -7.27 -9.90 4.14
CA GLN A 76 -6.91 -11.31 3.91
C GLN A 76 -5.67 -11.50 3.03
N ASP A 77 -5.36 -10.52 2.17
CA ASP A 77 -4.26 -10.50 1.21
C ASP A 77 -3.02 -9.74 1.71
N VAL A 78 -2.95 -9.51 3.02
CA VAL A 78 -1.78 -8.93 3.67
C VAL A 78 -0.83 -10.03 4.15
N TYR A 79 0.47 -9.83 3.93
CA TYR A 79 1.55 -10.57 4.56
C TYR A 79 2.23 -9.69 5.60
N LEU A 80 2.34 -10.17 6.84
CA LEU A 80 3.00 -9.49 7.96
C LEU A 80 4.47 -9.91 8.02
N HIS A 81 5.40 -8.99 7.75
CA HIS A 81 6.84 -9.29 7.79
C HIS A 81 7.37 -9.38 9.22
N SER A 82 6.77 -8.66 10.17
CA SER A 82 7.23 -8.63 11.55
C SER A 82 6.10 -8.39 12.54
N ILE A 83 5.74 -9.43 13.29
CA ILE A 83 4.81 -9.31 14.42
C ILE A 83 5.40 -8.43 15.52
N ASP A 84 6.73 -8.49 15.76
CA ASP A 84 7.41 -7.67 16.76
C ASP A 84 7.26 -6.17 16.46
N ARG A 85 7.36 -5.78 15.17
CA ARG A 85 7.13 -4.40 14.75
C ARG A 85 5.66 -3.99 14.92
N LEU A 86 4.74 -4.90 14.62
CA LEU A 86 3.31 -4.67 14.83
C LEU A 86 3.01 -4.49 16.35
N MET A 87 3.66 -5.28 17.21
CA MET A 87 3.59 -5.12 18.66
C MET A 87 4.16 -3.78 19.14
N ALA A 88 5.31 -3.36 18.59
CA ALA A 88 5.90 -2.06 18.92
C ALA A 88 4.96 -0.90 18.48
N ALA A 89 4.32 -1.03 17.31
CA ALA A 89 3.33 -0.07 16.84
C ALA A 89 2.08 -0.04 17.74
N ALA A 90 1.59 -1.21 18.19
CA ALA A 90 0.46 -1.32 19.10
C ALA A 90 0.73 -0.68 20.48
N GLY A 91 1.98 -0.72 20.93
CA GLY A 91 2.39 -0.07 22.20
C GLY A 91 2.08 1.43 22.25
N TRP A 92 2.03 2.12 21.12
CA TRP A 92 1.65 3.52 21.08
C TRP A 92 0.15 3.76 21.34
N LEU A 93 -0.72 2.77 21.08
CA LEU A 93 -2.15 2.88 21.36
C LEU A 93 -2.49 2.80 22.86
N THR A 94 -1.60 2.18 23.66
CA THR A 94 -1.78 2.12 25.12
C THR A 94 -1.38 3.43 25.79
N GLU A 95 -0.81 4.36 25.02
CA GLU A 95 -0.45 5.71 25.44
C GLU A 95 -1.40 6.72 24.81
N GLU A 96 -2.10 7.46 25.64
CA GLU A 96 -2.92 8.56 25.13
C GLU A 96 -2.06 9.61 24.40
N PRO A 97 -2.56 10.22 23.36
CA PRO A 97 -3.96 10.31 22.94
C PRO A 97 -4.32 9.54 21.65
N TRP A 98 -3.59 8.48 21.27
CA TRP A 98 -3.85 7.75 20.05
C TRP A 98 -5.08 6.84 20.17
N GLY A 99 -6.08 7.04 19.29
CA GLY A 99 -7.27 6.19 19.19
C GLY A 99 -7.20 5.18 18.05
N LEU A 100 -6.47 5.52 16.99
CA LEU A 100 -6.36 4.70 15.79
C LEU A 100 -4.99 4.88 15.14
N LEU A 101 -4.33 3.78 14.81
CA LEU A 101 -3.08 3.76 14.03
C LEU A 101 -3.23 2.83 12.82
N GLY A 102 -2.97 3.33 11.62
CA GLY A 102 -2.94 2.54 10.39
C GLY A 102 -1.51 2.24 9.93
N ALA A 103 -1.34 1.18 9.14
CA ALA A 103 -0.08 0.89 8.45
C ALA A 103 0.30 2.00 7.47
N CYS A 104 -0.69 2.67 6.89
CA CYS A 104 -0.51 3.88 6.12
C CYS A 104 -1.73 4.80 6.20
N GLY A 105 -1.53 6.06 5.83
CA GLY A 105 -2.57 7.07 5.79
C GLY A 105 -2.13 8.30 5.01
N ILE A 106 -3.03 9.22 4.74
CA ILE A 106 -2.74 10.46 4.01
C ILE A 106 -2.59 11.60 5.00
N ALA A 107 -1.41 12.26 5.00
CA ALA A 107 -1.19 13.46 5.78
C ALA A 107 -2.00 14.64 5.25
N HIS A 108 -2.23 15.64 6.11
CA HIS A 108 -2.98 16.85 5.74
C HIS A 108 -2.39 17.57 4.53
N ASP A 109 -1.06 17.54 4.38
CA ASP A 109 -0.34 18.16 3.26
C ASP A 109 -0.28 17.30 2.00
N GLY A 110 -0.78 16.06 2.06
CA GLY A 110 -0.97 15.18 0.91
C GLY A 110 -0.04 14.00 0.74
N PRO A 111 1.14 13.84 1.40
CA PRO A 111 1.93 12.63 1.27
C PRO A 111 1.24 11.44 1.97
N VAL A 112 1.51 10.25 1.45
CA VAL A 112 1.21 8.98 2.13
C VAL A 112 2.26 8.80 3.22
N LEU A 113 1.82 8.63 4.46
CA LEU A 113 2.65 8.30 5.61
C LEU A 113 2.44 6.86 6.03
N GLY A 114 3.49 6.24 6.54
CA GLY A 114 3.51 4.81 6.80
C GLY A 114 3.91 4.02 5.56
N ARG A 115 4.87 3.11 5.74
CA ARG A 115 5.53 2.41 4.66
C ARG A 115 5.00 1.00 4.53
N LEU A 116 4.51 0.67 3.36
CA LEU A 116 4.07 -0.67 3.02
C LEU A 116 4.53 -1.04 1.61
N ARG A 117 4.67 -2.34 1.36
CA ARG A 117 4.80 -2.85 0.01
C ARG A 117 3.40 -3.11 -0.55
N ASP A 118 3.05 -2.45 -1.66
CA ASP A 118 1.82 -2.76 -2.39
C ASP A 118 2.19 -3.60 -3.61
N ARG A 119 1.91 -4.89 -3.51
CA ARG A 119 2.41 -5.93 -4.43
C ARG A 119 3.95 -5.96 -4.47
N VAL A 120 4.55 -5.38 -5.51
CA VAL A 120 6.00 -5.36 -5.70
C VAL A 120 6.65 -4.02 -5.34
N LEU A 121 5.87 -2.97 -5.12
CA LEU A 121 6.40 -1.63 -4.89
C LEU A 121 6.32 -1.21 -3.43
N LEU A 122 7.41 -0.66 -2.91
CA LEU A 122 7.41 0.01 -1.63
C LEU A 122 6.84 1.42 -1.80
N THR A 123 5.83 1.76 -1.01
CA THR A 123 5.10 3.04 -1.08
C THR A 123 4.98 3.70 0.28
N GLY A 124 4.81 5.02 0.28
CA GLY A 124 4.65 5.84 1.48
C GLY A 124 5.96 6.30 2.10
N ASP A 125 5.92 7.45 2.74
CA ASP A 125 7.04 8.00 3.49
C ASP A 125 7.19 7.26 4.83
N PRO A 126 8.43 7.00 5.28
CA PRO A 126 8.66 6.32 6.55
C PRO A 126 8.00 7.02 7.74
N ALA A 127 7.35 6.24 8.59
CA ALA A 127 6.76 6.68 9.85
C ALA A 127 7.18 5.74 10.99
N PRO A 128 8.44 5.80 11.46
CA PRO A 128 8.96 4.92 12.52
C PRO A 128 8.32 5.17 13.88
N SER A 129 7.59 6.25 14.03
CA SER A 129 6.71 6.60 15.17
C SER A 129 5.40 7.16 14.62
N PRO A 130 4.30 7.16 15.40
CA PRO A 130 3.01 7.61 14.92
C PRO A 130 3.06 9.05 14.38
N ARG A 131 2.56 9.23 13.18
CA ARG A 131 2.38 10.53 12.53
C ARG A 131 0.92 10.77 12.22
N GLU A 132 0.44 11.96 12.51
CA GLU A 132 -0.96 12.32 12.31
C GLU A 132 -1.31 12.36 10.83
N VAL A 133 -2.50 11.81 10.47
CA VAL A 133 -3.01 11.73 9.09
C VAL A 133 -4.47 12.16 9.04
N ASP A 134 -4.95 12.63 7.88
CA ASP A 134 -6.36 12.92 7.65
C ASP A 134 -7.21 11.65 7.73
N SER A 135 -6.70 10.57 7.15
CA SER A 135 -7.34 9.25 7.16
C SER A 135 -6.30 8.14 7.15
N VAL A 136 -6.66 6.99 7.70
CA VAL A 136 -5.92 5.74 7.54
C VAL A 136 -6.47 4.94 6.37
N ASP A 137 -5.62 4.10 5.78
CA ASP A 137 -6.03 3.07 4.82
C ASP A 137 -6.58 1.84 5.58
N GLU A 138 -7.55 1.19 4.99
CA GLU A 138 -8.23 0.03 5.59
C GLU A 138 -7.43 -1.27 5.49
N VAL A 139 -6.32 -1.27 4.77
CA VAL A 139 -5.48 -2.46 4.57
C VAL A 139 -5.03 -3.11 5.89
N LEU A 140 -4.61 -2.27 6.84
CA LEU A 140 -4.33 -2.64 8.22
C LEU A 140 -4.46 -1.40 9.11
N PHE A 141 -5.24 -1.53 10.18
CA PHE A 141 -5.29 -0.53 11.24
C PHE A 141 -5.51 -1.17 12.61
N MET A 142 -5.08 -0.48 13.65
CA MET A 142 -5.10 -0.95 15.03
C MET A 142 -5.86 0.01 15.93
N VAL A 143 -6.54 -0.53 16.93
CA VAL A 143 -7.31 0.22 17.90
C VAL A 143 -7.30 -0.51 19.26
N ARG A 144 -7.46 0.22 20.36
CA ARG A 144 -7.71 -0.45 21.64
C ARG A 144 -9.04 -1.18 21.64
N ARG A 145 -9.04 -2.38 22.21
CA ARG A 145 -10.23 -3.24 22.30
C ARG A 145 -11.39 -2.57 23.03
N ASP A 146 -11.12 -1.95 24.18
CA ASP A 146 -12.14 -1.22 24.96
C ASP A 146 -12.81 -0.14 24.09
N LEU A 147 -12.00 0.64 23.38
CA LEU A 147 -12.48 1.72 22.53
C LEU A 147 -13.35 1.22 21.36
N VAL A 148 -12.94 0.14 20.66
CA VAL A 148 -13.75 -0.37 19.54
C VAL A 148 -14.98 -1.14 20.01
N VAL A 149 -15.00 -1.68 21.21
CA VAL A 149 -16.20 -2.31 21.78
C VAL A 149 -17.20 -1.26 22.25
N GLU A 150 -16.75 -0.17 22.84
CA GLU A 150 -17.61 0.94 23.28
C GLU A 150 -18.10 1.78 22.12
N HIS A 151 -17.21 2.03 21.15
CA HIS A 151 -17.48 2.80 19.93
C HIS A 151 -17.24 1.95 18.67
N PRO A 152 -18.13 0.99 18.35
CA PRO A 152 -17.92 0.05 17.26
C PRO A 152 -17.88 0.75 15.90
N LEU A 153 -17.23 0.13 14.90
CA LEU A 153 -17.24 0.62 13.52
C LEU A 153 -18.68 0.77 13.02
N SER A 154 -18.88 1.71 12.13
CA SER A 154 -20.21 1.95 11.53
C SER A 154 -20.64 0.76 10.66
N GLU A 155 -21.86 0.27 10.90
CA GLU A 155 -22.48 -0.80 10.11
C GLU A 155 -23.41 -0.23 9.01
N HIS A 156 -23.30 1.06 8.71
CA HIS A 156 -24.18 1.72 7.75
C HIS A 156 -23.98 1.16 6.33
N PRO A 157 -25.06 0.80 5.60
CA PRO A 157 -24.95 0.13 4.30
C PRO A 157 -24.30 0.97 3.19
N ASP A 158 -24.26 2.31 3.33
CA ASP A 158 -23.57 3.16 2.37
C ASP A 158 -22.05 3.06 2.48
N LEU A 159 -21.52 2.75 3.66
CA LEU A 159 -20.10 2.47 3.82
C LEU A 159 -19.73 1.10 3.22
N ALA A 160 -20.59 0.10 3.43
CA ALA A 160 -20.38 -1.27 2.95
C ALA A 160 -18.94 -1.76 3.21
N TRP A 161 -18.12 -1.80 2.16
CA TRP A 161 -16.72 -2.25 2.18
C TRP A 161 -15.74 -1.12 1.88
N HIS A 162 -16.15 0.17 2.02
CA HIS A 162 -15.32 1.34 1.70
C HIS A 162 -15.47 2.42 2.76
N ALA A 163 -14.40 3.17 2.97
CA ALA A 163 -14.34 4.34 3.85
C ALA A 163 -14.80 4.09 5.30
N TYR A 164 -14.87 2.83 5.74
CA TYR A 164 -15.22 2.48 7.12
C TYR A 164 -14.12 2.84 8.10
N GLY A 165 -12.85 2.69 7.72
CA GLY A 165 -11.69 3.15 8.48
C GLY A 165 -11.59 4.67 8.52
N VAL A 166 -11.91 5.33 7.40
CA VAL A 166 -11.98 6.80 7.31
C VAL A 166 -13.06 7.35 8.24
N GLU A 167 -14.30 6.79 8.15
CA GLU A 167 -15.41 7.18 9.03
C GLU A 167 -15.07 6.99 10.49
N TYR A 168 -14.46 5.84 10.81
CA TYR A 168 -14.09 5.51 12.18
C TYR A 168 -13.06 6.49 12.73
N GLY A 169 -12.02 6.80 11.96
CA GLY A 169 -11.02 7.81 12.33
C GLY A 169 -11.61 9.19 12.56
N MET A 170 -12.55 9.64 11.72
CA MET A 170 -13.23 10.92 11.90
C MET A 170 -14.05 10.95 13.20
N ARG A 171 -14.73 9.85 13.51
CA ARG A 171 -15.52 9.73 14.74
C ARG A 171 -14.65 9.73 15.98
N LEU A 172 -13.52 9.04 15.97
CA LEU A 172 -12.56 9.04 17.09
C LEU A 172 -11.98 10.44 17.33
N ARG A 173 -11.74 11.23 16.27
CA ARG A 173 -11.34 12.63 16.44
C ARG A 173 -12.41 13.47 17.15
N GLN A 174 -13.70 13.28 16.82
CA GLN A 174 -14.78 13.95 17.54
C GLN A 174 -14.84 13.57 19.01
N LEU A 175 -14.34 12.39 19.38
CA LEU A 175 -14.18 11.95 20.78
C LEU A 175 -12.87 12.45 21.42
N GLY A 176 -12.04 13.23 20.69
CA GLY A 176 -10.80 13.81 21.20
C GLY A 176 -9.55 12.97 21.00
N PHE A 177 -9.65 11.83 20.30
CA PHE A 177 -8.49 10.99 19.99
C PHE A 177 -7.75 11.45 18.74
N ARG A 178 -6.45 11.16 18.69
CA ARG A 178 -5.62 11.32 17.49
C ARG A 178 -5.69 10.08 16.62
N VAL A 179 -5.55 10.30 15.30
CA VAL A 179 -5.51 9.27 14.28
C VAL A 179 -4.20 9.40 13.51
N GLY A 180 -3.46 8.31 13.37
CA GLY A 180 -2.12 8.34 12.80
C GLY A 180 -1.80 7.15 11.91
N ALA A 181 -0.66 7.26 11.23
CA ALA A 181 0.00 6.17 10.50
C ALA A 181 1.35 5.86 11.14
N ILE A 182 1.76 4.59 11.06
CA ILE A 182 3.02 4.08 11.59
C ILE A 182 3.50 2.89 10.75
N ASP A 183 4.81 2.74 10.58
CA ASP A 183 5.40 1.61 9.87
C ASP A 183 5.14 0.30 10.60
N THR A 184 4.49 -0.64 9.92
CA THR A 184 4.16 -1.98 10.46
C THR A 184 4.88 -3.12 9.73
N GLY A 185 5.52 -2.85 8.59
CA GLY A 185 6.23 -3.85 7.78
C GLY A 185 5.27 -4.88 7.18
N ILE A 186 4.46 -4.46 6.20
CA ILE A 186 3.49 -5.32 5.53
C ILE A 186 3.64 -5.30 4.01
N THR A 187 3.30 -6.42 3.37
CA THR A 187 3.01 -6.48 1.94
C THR A 187 1.50 -6.66 1.74
N HIS A 188 0.90 -5.78 0.95
CA HIS A 188 -0.49 -5.86 0.52
C HIS A 188 -0.54 -6.43 -0.90
N ASN A 189 -1.08 -7.62 -1.06
CA ASN A 189 -1.19 -8.32 -2.34
C ASN A 189 -2.49 -7.97 -3.06
N SER A 190 -2.85 -6.71 -3.13
CA SER A 190 -4.11 -6.24 -3.73
C SER A 190 -4.45 -6.96 -5.02
N LEU A 191 -5.45 -7.83 -4.96
CA LEU A 191 -5.82 -8.72 -6.07
C LEU A 191 -6.70 -8.01 -7.10
N SER A 192 -7.44 -7.00 -6.66
CA SER A 192 -8.30 -6.19 -7.50
C SER A 192 -8.63 -4.87 -6.80
N ILE A 193 -8.68 -3.80 -7.55
CA ILE A 193 -9.21 -2.53 -7.03
C ILE A 193 -10.72 -2.55 -7.23
N ASN A 194 -11.45 -2.88 -6.17
CA ASN A 194 -12.90 -2.74 -6.17
C ASN A 194 -13.27 -1.31 -5.76
N LEU A 195 -13.70 -0.49 -6.69
CA LEU A 195 -14.18 0.87 -6.44
C LEU A 195 -15.71 0.97 -6.53
N ALA A 196 -16.41 -0.17 -6.59
CA ALA A 196 -17.86 -0.17 -6.64
C ALA A 196 -18.43 0.46 -5.37
N ARG A 197 -19.30 1.48 -5.53
CA ARG A 197 -19.92 2.22 -4.41
C ARG A 197 -18.97 3.06 -3.54
N LEU A 198 -17.69 3.24 -3.92
CA LEU A 198 -16.79 4.15 -3.22
C LEU A 198 -17.33 5.59 -3.19
N ASP A 199 -17.98 6.01 -4.27
CA ASP A 199 -18.63 7.32 -4.37
C ASP A 199 -19.77 7.48 -3.35
N VAL A 200 -20.55 6.42 -3.10
CA VAL A 200 -21.62 6.41 -2.07
C VAL A 200 -21.02 6.53 -0.67
N ALA A 201 -19.96 5.75 -0.38
CA ALA A 201 -19.27 5.81 0.91
C ALA A 201 -18.62 7.18 1.15
N HIS A 202 -17.94 7.73 0.15
CA HIS A 202 -17.36 9.08 0.23
C HIS A 202 -18.43 10.17 0.42
N HIS A 203 -19.56 10.05 -0.26
CA HIS A 203 -20.68 10.98 -0.06
C HIS A 203 -21.20 10.93 1.38
N ARG A 204 -21.42 9.72 1.89
CA ARG A 204 -21.89 9.51 3.27
C ARG A 204 -20.94 10.12 4.31
N VAL A 205 -19.62 9.90 4.16
CA VAL A 205 -18.62 10.51 5.05
C VAL A 205 -18.62 12.02 4.91
N GLY A 206 -18.68 12.55 3.69
CA GLY A 206 -18.68 13.99 3.42
C GLY A 206 -19.91 14.73 3.98
N GLU A 207 -21.08 14.10 3.95
CA GLU A 207 -22.30 14.67 4.58
C GLU A 207 -22.18 14.71 6.10
N ARG A 208 -21.71 13.60 6.70
CA ARG A 208 -21.62 13.48 8.16
C ARG A 208 -20.54 14.39 8.75
N TYR A 209 -19.43 14.59 8.06
CA TYR A 209 -18.26 15.34 8.52
C TYR A 209 -17.98 16.56 7.66
N SER A 210 -19.04 17.28 7.26
CA SER A 210 -18.96 18.43 6.34
C SER A 210 -18.04 19.55 6.83
N GLU A 211 -17.90 19.73 8.13
CA GLU A 211 -17.02 20.73 8.75
C GLU A 211 -15.52 20.37 8.65
N SER A 212 -15.20 19.09 8.40
CA SER A 212 -13.83 18.59 8.29
C SER A 212 -13.35 18.46 6.84
N LEU A 213 -14.16 18.91 5.87
CA LEU A 213 -13.82 18.80 4.45
C LEU A 213 -12.74 19.83 4.04
N PRO A 214 -11.84 19.48 3.12
CA PRO A 214 -11.72 18.19 2.43
C PRO A 214 -11.00 17.13 3.26
N ILE A 215 -11.49 15.87 3.24
CA ILE A 215 -10.80 14.73 3.84
C ILE A 215 -10.03 13.99 2.75
N ARG A 216 -8.71 13.86 2.89
CA ARG A 216 -7.87 13.12 1.95
C ARG A 216 -7.83 11.65 2.34
N THR A 217 -7.94 10.76 1.34
CA THR A 217 -7.87 9.31 1.51
C THR A 217 -6.97 8.71 0.43
N THR A 218 -6.49 7.50 0.63
CA THR A 218 -5.74 6.72 -0.37
C THR A 218 -6.53 6.50 -1.67
N CYS A 219 -7.86 6.53 -1.59
CA CYS A 219 -8.77 6.39 -2.74
C CYS A 219 -9.28 7.72 -3.32
N GLY A 220 -8.74 8.85 -2.90
CA GLY A 220 -9.12 10.19 -3.39
C GLY A 220 -9.53 11.14 -2.28
N THR A 221 -10.09 12.30 -2.64
CA THR A 221 -10.45 13.36 -1.68
C THR A 221 -11.96 13.48 -1.56
N ILE A 222 -12.48 13.36 -0.36
CA ILE A 222 -13.89 13.58 -0.02
C ILE A 222 -14.16 15.09 0.05
N GLY A 223 -15.27 15.54 -0.55
CA GLY A 223 -15.68 16.95 -0.52
C GLY A 223 -14.95 17.87 -1.50
N SER A 224 -14.03 17.35 -2.33
CA SER A 224 -13.45 18.14 -3.43
C SER A 224 -14.47 18.31 -4.57
N THR A 225 -14.41 19.45 -5.29
CA THR A 225 -15.21 19.67 -6.51
C THR A 225 -14.94 18.56 -7.54
N ARG A 226 -13.72 18.01 -7.57
CA ARG A 226 -13.37 16.86 -8.40
C ARG A 226 -14.06 15.56 -7.96
N ALA A 227 -14.25 15.33 -6.66
CA ALA A 227 -15.00 14.16 -6.17
C ALA A 227 -16.49 14.29 -6.53
N ARG A 228 -17.09 15.49 -6.40
CA ARG A 228 -18.46 15.75 -6.87
C ARG A 228 -18.62 15.56 -8.38
N LEU A 229 -17.64 15.96 -9.17
CA LEU A 229 -17.65 15.74 -10.61
C LEU A 229 -17.47 14.25 -11.00
N ARG A 230 -16.76 13.46 -10.18
CA ARG A 230 -16.65 11.99 -10.37
C ARG A 230 -17.95 11.24 -10.11
N THR A 231 -18.87 11.80 -9.31
CA THR A 231 -20.20 11.24 -9.08
C THR A 231 -21.17 11.50 -10.24
N VAL A 232 -20.84 12.45 -11.13
CA VAL A 232 -21.61 12.67 -12.36
C VAL A 232 -21.27 11.56 -13.36
N PRO A 233 -22.23 10.75 -13.82
CA PRO A 233 -21.98 9.57 -14.65
C PRO A 233 -21.13 9.84 -15.91
N LEU A 234 -21.31 10.97 -16.56
CA LEU A 234 -20.55 11.40 -17.74
C LEU A 234 -19.07 11.70 -17.46
N VAL A 235 -18.76 12.30 -16.31
CA VAL A 235 -17.37 12.62 -15.91
C VAL A 235 -16.66 11.37 -15.42
N ARG A 236 -17.38 10.46 -14.75
CA ARG A 236 -16.86 9.17 -14.32
C ARG A 236 -16.44 8.29 -15.50
N THR A 237 -17.28 8.22 -16.55
CA THR A 237 -16.95 7.51 -17.80
C THR A 237 -15.83 8.19 -18.58
N HIS A 238 -15.74 9.51 -18.57
CA HIS A 238 -14.67 10.26 -19.20
C HIS A 238 -13.33 10.03 -18.50
N GLY A 239 -13.28 10.13 -17.18
CA GLY A 239 -12.06 9.87 -16.41
C GLY A 239 -11.52 8.46 -16.62
N TRP A 240 -12.40 7.44 -16.64
CA TRP A 240 -12.04 6.07 -16.95
C TRP A 240 -11.54 5.91 -18.40
N ARG A 241 -12.21 6.52 -19.39
CA ARG A 241 -11.78 6.51 -20.79
C ARG A 241 -10.43 7.17 -21.00
N VAL A 242 -10.18 8.32 -20.36
CA VAL A 242 -8.88 9.01 -20.45
C VAL A 242 -7.78 8.17 -19.83
N ARG A 243 -8.03 7.53 -18.67
CA ARG A 243 -7.08 6.62 -18.05
C ARG A 243 -6.80 5.41 -18.94
N TRP A 244 -7.85 4.74 -19.43
CA TRP A 244 -7.72 3.60 -20.32
C TRP A 244 -7.01 3.94 -21.64
N LEU A 245 -7.33 5.08 -22.26
CA LEU A 245 -6.65 5.55 -23.49
C LEU A 245 -5.17 5.85 -23.23
N ARG A 246 -4.84 6.41 -22.06
CA ARG A 246 -3.46 6.68 -21.67
C ARG A 246 -2.70 5.37 -21.47
N GLU A 247 -3.20 4.44 -20.69
CA GLU A 247 -2.61 3.13 -20.44
C GLU A 247 -2.46 2.32 -21.74
N SER A 248 -3.45 2.37 -22.64
CA SER A 248 -3.38 1.70 -23.93
C SER A 248 -2.38 2.35 -24.90
N ALA A 249 -2.28 3.67 -24.90
CA ALA A 249 -1.32 4.40 -25.73
C ALA A 249 0.12 4.12 -25.26
N ASP A 250 0.35 4.06 -23.96
CA ASP A 250 1.63 3.74 -23.35
C ASP A 250 2.05 2.30 -23.70
N ALA A 251 1.14 1.34 -23.57
CA ALA A 251 1.38 -0.05 -23.94
C ALA A 251 1.69 -0.21 -25.43
N VAL A 252 0.99 0.52 -26.32
CA VAL A 252 1.25 0.51 -27.76
C VAL A 252 2.59 1.17 -28.08
N ALA A 253 2.95 2.27 -27.43
CA ALA A 253 4.24 2.92 -27.62
C ALA A 253 5.40 1.98 -27.23
N ILE A 254 5.31 1.30 -26.09
CA ILE A 254 6.29 0.32 -25.64
C ILE A 254 6.37 -0.87 -26.60
N SER A 255 5.24 -1.43 -27.03
CA SER A 255 5.21 -2.57 -27.95
C SER A 255 5.80 -2.27 -29.34
N ARG A 256 5.82 -1.00 -29.74
CA ARG A 256 6.41 -0.54 -31.01
C ARG A 256 7.89 -0.16 -30.90
N GLY A 257 8.52 -0.38 -29.74
CA GLY A 257 9.92 -0.04 -29.53
C GLY A 257 10.18 1.47 -29.52
N ALA A 258 9.18 2.26 -29.16
CA ALA A 258 9.35 3.71 -29.01
C ALA A 258 10.39 4.00 -27.92
N GLN A 259 11.43 4.73 -28.26
CA GLN A 259 12.45 5.23 -27.34
C GLN A 259 11.91 6.39 -26.49
N VAL A 260 10.74 6.20 -25.91
CA VAL A 260 10.09 7.23 -25.09
C VAL A 260 9.92 6.65 -23.69
N PRO A 261 10.51 7.26 -22.67
CA PRO A 261 10.24 6.87 -21.30
C PRO A 261 8.80 7.14 -20.96
N VAL A 262 8.15 6.14 -20.47
CA VAL A 262 6.79 6.22 -20.00
C VAL A 262 6.84 6.26 -18.48
N VAL A 263 6.38 7.36 -17.90
CA VAL A 263 6.09 7.40 -16.48
C VAL A 263 4.75 6.74 -16.27
N LEU A 264 4.77 5.57 -15.67
CA LEU A 264 3.58 4.76 -15.46
C LEU A 264 2.93 5.16 -14.14
N GLY A 265 1.66 5.52 -14.18
CA GLY A 265 0.91 5.93 -12.98
C GLY A 265 0.67 4.76 -12.00
N ASP A 266 0.70 3.53 -12.47
CA ASP A 266 0.58 2.32 -11.68
C ASP A 266 1.40 1.19 -12.31
N ILE A 267 2.64 1.06 -11.85
CA ILE A 267 3.60 0.09 -12.40
C ILE A 267 3.36 -1.34 -11.89
N ARG A 268 2.55 -1.51 -10.85
CA ARG A 268 2.33 -2.79 -10.19
C ARG A 268 1.80 -3.86 -11.12
N ASP A 269 1.01 -3.45 -12.12
CA ASP A 269 0.43 -4.34 -13.12
C ASP A 269 1.25 -4.36 -14.43
N GLN A 270 2.36 -3.61 -14.49
CA GLN A 270 3.07 -3.34 -15.73
C GLN A 270 4.47 -3.98 -15.81
N ILE A 271 4.89 -4.67 -14.75
CA ILE A 271 6.15 -5.43 -14.78
C ILE A 271 6.16 -6.46 -15.91
N ASP A 272 4.98 -6.95 -16.30
CA ASP A 272 4.83 -7.91 -17.41
C ASP A 272 4.99 -7.27 -18.80
N LEU A 273 4.95 -5.93 -18.88
CA LEU A 273 5.21 -5.20 -20.12
C LEU A 273 6.70 -5.01 -20.41
N VAL A 274 7.56 -5.30 -19.45
CA VAL A 274 9.00 -5.11 -19.54
C VAL A 274 9.67 -6.42 -19.88
N GLY A 275 10.37 -6.47 -21.02
CA GLY A 275 11.10 -7.64 -21.46
C GLY A 275 10.22 -8.81 -21.91
N PRO A 276 10.83 -9.93 -22.33
CA PRO A 276 10.13 -11.14 -22.77
C PRO A 276 9.27 -11.75 -21.63
N PRO A 277 8.09 -12.31 -21.97
CA PRO A 277 7.13 -12.81 -20.95
C PRO A 277 7.69 -13.89 -20.00
N ASP A 278 8.57 -14.74 -20.50
CA ASP A 278 9.12 -15.87 -19.73
C ASP A 278 10.40 -15.53 -18.95
N THR A 279 10.86 -14.26 -19.06
CA THR A 279 12.11 -13.84 -18.39
C THR A 279 11.83 -13.57 -16.91
N PRO A 280 12.62 -14.16 -15.98
CA PRO A 280 12.48 -13.86 -14.55
C PRO A 280 12.63 -12.37 -14.25
N ALA A 281 11.84 -11.88 -13.30
CA ALA A 281 11.92 -10.52 -12.81
C ALA A 281 12.52 -10.46 -11.40
N HIS A 282 13.39 -9.50 -11.17
CA HIS A 282 14.00 -9.22 -9.89
C HIS A 282 13.54 -7.86 -9.38
N VAL A 283 12.95 -7.82 -8.19
CA VAL A 283 12.54 -6.61 -7.50
C VAL A 283 13.56 -6.33 -6.40
N LEU A 284 14.22 -5.18 -6.51
CA LEU A 284 15.26 -4.74 -5.57
C LEU A 284 14.79 -3.44 -4.91
N THR A 285 14.59 -3.46 -3.61
CA THR A 285 14.03 -2.35 -2.82
C THR A 285 15.05 -1.84 -1.82
N LEU A 286 15.27 -0.52 -1.76
CA LEU A 286 16.03 0.11 -0.68
C LEU A 286 15.12 0.30 0.53
N ASP A 287 15.41 -0.37 1.63
CA ASP A 287 14.67 -0.28 2.90
C ASP A 287 15.58 0.11 4.05
N VAL A 288 16.01 1.38 4.07
CA VAL A 288 16.90 1.93 5.11
C VAL A 288 16.28 1.85 6.51
N ALA A 289 14.96 1.97 6.59
CA ALA A 289 14.23 1.88 7.86
C ALA A 289 14.17 0.46 8.43
N GLY A 290 14.38 -0.55 7.56
CA GLY A 290 14.31 -1.98 7.91
C GLY A 290 12.88 -2.40 8.31
N GLY A 291 12.24 -3.25 7.58
CA GLY A 291 10.88 -3.74 7.87
C GLY A 291 10.52 -4.90 6.99
N PHE A 292 11.33 -5.09 5.96
CA PHE A 292 11.22 -6.14 4.98
C PHE A 292 12.43 -7.08 5.07
N HIS A 293 12.27 -8.30 4.61
CA HIS A 293 13.36 -9.27 4.61
C HIS A 293 14.31 -9.03 3.44
N GLU A 294 15.59 -9.26 3.63
CA GLU A 294 16.59 -9.21 2.52
C GLU A 294 16.23 -10.19 1.40
N HIS A 295 15.73 -11.39 1.78
CA HIS A 295 15.22 -12.39 0.86
C HIS A 295 13.79 -12.74 1.26
N GLU A 296 12.83 -12.18 0.55
CA GLU A 296 11.43 -12.45 0.82
C GLU A 296 11.02 -13.80 0.21
N PRO A 297 10.23 -14.63 0.94
CA PRO A 297 9.71 -15.86 0.39
C PRO A 297 8.84 -15.59 -0.84
N ASP A 298 8.94 -16.43 -1.87
CA ASP A 298 8.16 -16.30 -3.11
C ASP A 298 6.65 -16.15 -2.90
N ARG A 299 6.15 -16.74 -1.81
CA ARG A 299 4.72 -16.68 -1.43
C ARG A 299 4.26 -15.36 -0.80
N VAL A 300 5.18 -14.43 -0.47
CA VAL A 300 4.82 -13.12 0.07
C VAL A 300 4.00 -12.32 -0.92
N VAL A 301 4.33 -12.44 -2.21
CA VAL A 301 3.55 -11.87 -3.30
C VAL A 301 2.80 -12.98 -4.02
N LEU A 302 1.49 -12.85 -4.10
CA LEU A 302 0.67 -13.74 -4.90
C LEU A 302 1.00 -13.52 -6.37
N HIS A 303 1.68 -14.49 -6.98
CA HIS A 303 2.08 -14.42 -8.38
C HIS A 303 0.87 -14.35 -9.29
N ARG A 304 0.63 -13.17 -9.84
CA ARG A 304 -0.32 -12.92 -10.95
C ARG A 304 0.40 -12.57 -12.24
N HIS A 305 1.72 -12.44 -12.14
CA HIS A 305 2.57 -12.17 -13.28
C HIS A 305 2.79 -13.45 -14.08
N ALA A 306 2.94 -13.29 -15.40
CA ALA A 306 3.23 -14.39 -16.31
C ALA A 306 4.62 -15.00 -16.07
N ARG A 307 5.46 -14.34 -15.26
CA ARG A 307 6.86 -14.71 -14.99
C ARG A 307 7.15 -14.89 -13.50
N PRO A 308 8.19 -15.66 -13.14
CA PRO A 308 8.71 -15.71 -11.78
C PRO A 308 9.22 -14.34 -11.31
N VAL A 309 8.86 -13.95 -10.10
CA VAL A 309 9.31 -12.69 -9.47
C VAL A 309 10.07 -13.02 -8.20
N THR A 310 11.32 -12.54 -8.11
CA THR A 310 12.14 -12.62 -6.90
C THR A 310 12.24 -11.24 -6.26
N MET A 311 12.01 -11.14 -4.95
CA MET A 311 12.07 -9.87 -4.24
C MET A 311 13.19 -9.87 -3.22
N ARG A 312 13.88 -8.73 -3.10
CA ARG A 312 14.95 -8.51 -2.12
C ARG A 312 14.90 -7.07 -1.62
N ALA A 313 15.04 -6.89 -0.30
CA ALA A 313 15.16 -5.57 0.32
C ALA A 313 16.58 -5.37 0.87
N PHE A 314 17.10 -4.16 0.78
CA PHE A 314 18.46 -3.81 1.17
C PHE A 314 18.47 -2.62 2.11
N SER A 315 19.26 -2.68 3.16
CA SER A 315 19.41 -1.59 4.14
C SER A 315 20.25 -0.41 3.64
N ASP A 316 21.01 -0.60 2.56
CA ASP A 316 21.85 0.44 1.97
C ASP A 316 21.95 0.34 0.45
N LEU A 317 22.23 1.48 -0.18
CA LEU A 317 22.30 1.62 -1.62
C LEU A 317 23.46 0.80 -2.24
N ALA A 318 24.59 0.66 -1.54
CA ALA A 318 25.75 -0.03 -2.09
C ALA A 318 25.44 -1.53 -2.26
N SER A 319 24.80 -2.13 -1.25
CA SER A 319 24.33 -3.53 -1.30
C SER A 319 23.28 -3.73 -2.40
N LEU A 320 22.34 -2.79 -2.58
CA LEU A 320 21.38 -2.86 -3.66
C LEU A 320 22.04 -2.78 -5.04
N VAL A 321 22.97 -1.85 -5.24
CA VAL A 321 23.72 -1.70 -6.52
C VAL A 321 24.58 -2.93 -6.79
N GLN A 322 25.22 -3.49 -5.77
CA GLN A 322 25.96 -4.73 -5.91
C GLN A 322 25.04 -5.88 -6.34
N ALA A 323 23.91 -6.05 -5.67
CA ALA A 323 22.93 -7.07 -6.03
C ALA A 323 22.37 -6.88 -7.44
N LEU A 324 22.19 -5.63 -7.88
CA LEU A 324 21.80 -5.33 -9.25
C LEU A 324 22.85 -5.82 -10.25
N SER A 325 24.14 -5.71 -9.94
CA SER A 325 25.24 -6.20 -10.79
C SER A 325 25.25 -7.72 -10.91
N ASP A 326 24.76 -8.44 -9.90
CA ASP A 326 24.72 -9.90 -9.85
C ASP A 326 23.51 -10.48 -10.61
N VAL A 327 22.48 -9.67 -10.90
CA VAL A 327 21.32 -10.09 -11.69
C VAL A 327 21.73 -10.28 -13.15
N PRO A 328 21.32 -11.39 -13.84
CA PRO A 328 21.60 -11.59 -15.26
C PRO A 328 21.22 -10.37 -16.12
N PRO A 329 22.04 -10.01 -17.12
CA PRO A 329 21.80 -8.79 -17.93
C PRO A 329 20.50 -8.79 -18.73
N ASP A 330 19.98 -9.97 -19.05
CA ASP A 330 18.74 -10.21 -19.80
C ASP A 330 17.51 -10.35 -18.90
N ALA A 331 17.71 -10.48 -17.59
CA ALA A 331 16.60 -10.51 -16.64
C ALA A 331 15.91 -9.14 -16.54
N VAL A 332 14.62 -9.16 -16.24
CA VAL A 332 13.87 -7.94 -15.92
C VAL A 332 14.21 -7.49 -14.51
N VAL A 333 14.52 -6.20 -14.36
CA VAL A 333 14.79 -5.60 -13.05
C VAL A 333 13.78 -4.50 -12.78
N LEU A 334 13.19 -4.53 -11.58
CA LEU A 334 12.48 -3.42 -10.98
C LEU A 334 13.26 -3.01 -9.73
N ALA A 335 13.70 -1.75 -9.65
CA ALA A 335 14.42 -1.24 -8.50
C ALA A 335 13.82 0.08 -8.01
N ASP A 336 13.66 0.22 -6.70
CA ASP A 336 13.17 1.42 -6.06
C ASP A 336 14.10 1.90 -4.95
N VAL A 337 14.33 3.21 -4.91
CA VAL A 337 15.22 3.87 -3.96
C VAL A 337 14.62 5.19 -3.48
N GLU A 338 15.20 5.79 -2.45
CA GLU A 338 14.90 7.17 -2.07
C GLU A 338 15.34 8.16 -3.18
N ARG A 339 14.65 9.27 -3.28
CA ARG A 339 14.88 10.26 -4.35
C ARG A 339 16.33 10.74 -4.50
N PRO A 340 17.10 10.98 -3.42
CA PRO A 340 18.50 11.37 -3.54
C PRO A 340 19.39 10.33 -4.20
N ASP A 341 19.04 9.05 -4.09
CA ASP A 341 19.81 7.91 -4.57
C ASP A 341 19.46 7.52 -6.01
N PHE A 342 18.39 8.09 -6.55
CA PHE A 342 17.87 7.75 -7.88
C PHE A 342 18.89 7.89 -9.02
N PRO A 343 19.72 8.97 -9.10
CA PRO A 343 20.75 9.08 -10.14
C PRO A 343 21.76 7.93 -10.12
N ARG A 344 22.16 7.48 -8.92
CA ARG A 344 23.10 6.35 -8.77
C ARG A 344 22.46 5.02 -9.19
N LEU A 345 21.17 4.83 -8.90
CA LEU A 345 20.44 3.68 -9.39
C LEU A 345 20.38 3.66 -10.92
N LEU A 346 20.06 4.80 -11.56
CA LEU A 346 20.02 4.91 -13.01
C LEU A 346 21.37 4.61 -13.66
N GLU A 347 22.47 5.07 -13.08
CA GLU A 347 23.82 4.76 -13.53
C GLU A 347 24.07 3.23 -13.48
N ALA A 348 23.66 2.59 -12.39
CA ALA A 348 23.82 1.14 -12.22
C ALA A 348 22.95 0.30 -13.17
N THR A 349 21.88 0.85 -13.74
CA THR A 349 21.03 0.16 -14.73
C THR A 349 21.54 0.28 -16.16
N GLN A 350 22.59 1.07 -16.41
CA GLN A 350 23.16 1.23 -17.74
C GLN A 350 23.63 -0.11 -18.33
N GLY A 351 23.37 -0.31 -19.61
CA GLY A 351 23.69 -1.56 -20.32
C GLY A 351 22.70 -2.70 -20.14
N ARG A 352 21.68 -2.55 -19.29
CA ARG A 352 20.59 -3.52 -19.17
C ARG A 352 19.49 -3.26 -20.19
N ARG A 353 18.90 -4.34 -20.72
CA ARG A 353 17.86 -4.24 -21.76
C ARG A 353 16.47 -3.98 -21.22
N SER A 354 16.19 -4.47 -20.01
CA SER A 354 14.85 -4.46 -19.44
C SER A 354 14.92 -4.08 -17.96
N TRP A 355 14.58 -2.83 -17.64
CA TRP A 355 14.59 -2.35 -16.28
C TRP A 355 13.49 -1.31 -16.02
N VAL A 356 13.10 -1.24 -14.77
CA VAL A 356 12.21 -0.22 -14.22
C VAL A 356 12.90 0.35 -12.98
N ALA A 357 13.02 1.66 -12.92
CA ALA A 357 13.59 2.32 -11.76
C ALA A 357 12.64 3.40 -11.25
N GLY A 358 12.53 3.55 -9.94
CA GLY A 358 11.61 4.50 -9.34
C GLY A 358 12.06 5.10 -8.03
N THR A 359 11.31 6.11 -7.60
CA THR A 359 11.46 6.74 -6.29
C THR A 359 10.28 6.41 -5.41
N GLN A 360 10.54 5.97 -4.20
CA GLN A 360 9.51 5.51 -3.25
C GLN A 360 8.55 6.63 -2.83
N SER A 361 9.09 7.78 -2.46
CA SER A 361 8.31 8.90 -1.92
C SER A 361 7.61 9.75 -2.98
N ALA A 362 8.15 9.80 -4.20
CA ALA A 362 7.61 10.67 -5.25
C ALA A 362 6.67 9.95 -6.21
N GLY A 363 6.66 8.60 -6.20
CA GLY A 363 5.89 7.80 -7.14
C GLY A 363 6.34 7.98 -8.60
N ASP A 364 7.57 8.46 -8.81
CA ASP A 364 8.15 8.69 -10.13
C ASP A 364 8.83 7.40 -10.60
N TRP A 365 8.35 6.83 -11.70
CA TRP A 365 8.89 5.60 -12.28
C TRP A 365 9.35 5.80 -13.69
N LEU A 366 10.50 5.22 -14.01
CA LEU A 366 11.07 5.18 -15.35
C LEU A 366 11.14 3.75 -15.83
N LEU A 367 10.71 3.56 -17.06
CA LEU A 367 10.73 2.27 -17.74
C LEU A 367 11.76 2.33 -18.88
N SER A 368 12.64 1.34 -18.95
CA SER A 368 13.50 1.15 -20.10
C SER A 368 12.73 0.41 -21.20
N PRO A 369 12.41 1.03 -22.31
CA PRO A 369 11.92 0.29 -23.45
C PRO A 369 13.04 -0.58 -24.03
N PRO A 370 12.71 -1.70 -24.70
CA PRO A 370 13.69 -2.54 -25.35
C PRO A 370 14.58 -1.71 -26.31
N GLY A 371 15.89 -1.68 -26.07
CA GLY A 371 16.87 -1.03 -26.97
C GLY A 371 17.28 0.40 -26.62
N THR A 372 16.90 0.95 -25.45
CA THR A 372 17.43 2.25 -25.00
C THR A 372 18.74 2.09 -24.23
N ASP A 373 19.81 2.58 -24.81
CA ASP A 373 21.13 2.58 -24.16
C ASP A 373 21.38 3.81 -23.28
N HIS A 374 20.57 4.88 -23.43
CA HIS A 374 20.73 6.12 -22.66
C HIS A 374 19.39 6.79 -22.36
N LEU A 375 19.26 7.27 -21.13
CA LEU A 375 18.18 8.19 -20.73
C LEU A 375 18.63 9.64 -20.98
N PRO A 376 17.75 10.52 -21.47
CA PRO A 376 18.05 11.95 -21.55
C PRO A 376 18.32 12.56 -20.17
N ASP A 377 19.37 13.38 -20.05
CA ASP A 377 19.85 13.99 -18.80
C ASP A 377 18.82 14.85 -18.04
N ASP A 378 17.76 15.27 -18.67
CA ASP A 378 16.73 16.16 -18.10
C ASP A 378 15.54 15.42 -17.47
N TRP A 379 15.54 14.09 -17.48
CA TRP A 379 14.41 13.27 -17.02
C TRP A 379 14.24 13.23 -15.51
N TYR A 380 15.34 13.21 -14.79
CA TYR A 380 15.37 13.16 -13.32
C TYR A 380 15.37 14.56 -12.67
N ARG A 381 15.38 15.65 -13.45
CA ARG A 381 15.52 17.03 -12.95
C ARG A 381 14.22 17.75 -12.63
N ALA A 382 13.05 17.18 -12.96
CA ALA A 382 11.78 17.85 -12.75
C ALA A 382 11.04 17.32 -11.50
N PRO A 383 11.15 17.99 -10.35
CA PRO A 383 10.40 17.58 -9.17
C PRO A 383 8.88 17.77 -9.38
N GLY A 384 8.09 16.74 -9.12
CA GLY A 384 6.65 16.84 -8.93
C GLY A 384 5.79 16.98 -10.19
N ARG A 385 6.30 16.64 -11.38
CA ARG A 385 5.47 16.55 -12.60
C ARG A 385 5.60 15.16 -13.20
N PRO A 386 4.50 14.44 -13.46
CA PRO A 386 4.54 13.25 -14.28
C PRO A 386 5.07 13.66 -15.65
N VAL A 387 6.27 13.18 -16.00
CA VAL A 387 6.89 13.51 -17.29
C VAL A 387 6.28 12.60 -18.35
N LEU A 388 5.12 12.95 -18.85
CA LEU A 388 4.65 12.52 -20.17
C LEU A 388 5.25 13.47 -21.21
N ARG A 389 6.55 13.37 -21.49
CA ARG A 389 7.14 14.02 -22.64
C ARG A 389 7.15 13.03 -23.81
N GLY A 390 6.25 13.23 -24.76
CA GLY A 390 6.28 12.54 -26.03
C GLY A 390 4.93 12.16 -26.64
N LEU A 391 3.84 12.18 -25.88
CA LEU A 391 2.51 12.09 -26.45
C LEU A 391 1.89 13.49 -26.50
N ARG A 392 2.07 14.19 -27.61
CA ARG A 392 1.13 15.24 -28.02
C ARG A 392 -0.13 14.50 -28.50
N ILE A 393 -1.19 14.60 -27.70
CA ILE A 393 -2.55 14.32 -28.16
C ILE A 393 -3.03 15.55 -28.91
#